data_c3b3c8e39d352d53d2db20bf840e33cd
#
_entry.id   c3b3c8e39d352d53d2db20bf840e33cd
#
_cell.length_a   1.000
_cell.length_b   1.000
_cell.length_c   1.000
_cell.angle_alpha   90.00
_cell.angle_beta   90.00
_cell.angle_gamma   90.00
#
_symmetry.space_group_name_H-M   'P 1'
#
loop_
_entity.id
_entity.type
_entity.pdbx_description
1 polymer ?
#
loop_
_entity_poly.entity_id
_entity_poly.type
_entity_poly.pdbx_seq_one_letter_code
_entity_poly.pdbx_strand_id
1 'polypeptide(L)'
;MCSGPPGSRVRKTLLPRVIELLREADNPEFEQKSAGNGYRDSPAVFQDGQSGTDSWRRKKEMNTTKHIALILFLGFAVVPGANQAWGTENLGSFTFYFENDLFAATDRYYTNGTKLSWISPDLSGYAESGKLPEWSLPLIRRLPFINEPGLQRNIGLSMGQNIYTPRDISRKDLVEDERPYAGWAYFGIGFYSKNAHRLDSMEIQLGMVGPASFAEQTQKFVHRLGGYQRPNGWDNQIKNEPCLDVVYERRWRILRVGAVGGFGFDAITHLGGALGNVYTCANAGIEARLGWNIPMDFGTSLIRPAGDANAPVDAQDPDVSGNHGFCLNLFASVDGRAVLRDIFLDGNTFAHSHSVDKKYFVSDIAIGISMIIHRFRLSFARVIRTKEFKGQEDDQSFGSITLSYSW
;
A
#
# COMPACT_ATOMS: atom_id res chain seq x y z
N MET A 1 -22.58 -40.43 23.25
CA MET A 1 -21.15 -40.28 22.97
C MET A 1 -21.05 -39.46 21.66
N CYS A 2 -20.90 -38.16 21.77
CA CYS A 2 -20.77 -37.25 20.62
C CYS A 2 -19.33 -36.74 20.59
N SER A 3 -18.60 -37.10 19.54
CA SER A 3 -17.26 -36.62 19.25
C SER A 3 -17.35 -35.22 18.63
N GLY A 4 -16.75 -34.21 19.27
CA GLY A 4 -16.62 -32.85 18.76
C GLY A 4 -15.50 -32.72 17.72
N PRO A 5 -15.53 -31.68 16.84
CA PRO A 5 -14.65 -31.52 15.71
C PRO A 5 -13.21 -31.10 16.10
N PRO A 6 -12.16 -31.53 15.34
CA PRO A 6 -10.77 -31.29 15.64
C PRO A 6 -10.26 -29.97 15.02
N GLY A 7 -10.75 -28.82 15.48
CA GLY A 7 -10.34 -27.52 14.90
C GLY A 7 -9.63 -26.54 15.84
N SER A 8 -9.51 -26.82 17.14
CA SER A 8 -9.14 -25.79 18.13
C SER A 8 -7.67 -25.80 18.61
N ARG A 9 -6.83 -26.72 18.18
CA ARG A 9 -5.45 -26.85 18.69
C ARG A 9 -4.37 -26.02 17.96
N VAL A 10 -4.59 -25.60 16.73
CA VAL A 10 -3.55 -24.88 15.96
C VAL A 10 -3.51 -23.37 16.31
N ARG A 11 -4.62 -22.77 16.76
CA ARG A 11 -4.67 -21.32 17.08
C ARG A 11 -3.99 -20.91 18.40
N LYS A 12 -3.73 -21.85 19.34
CA LYS A 12 -3.17 -21.51 20.66
C LYS A 12 -1.64 -21.41 20.69
N THR A 13 -0.94 -21.77 19.64
CA THR A 13 0.53 -21.87 19.65
C THR A 13 1.27 -20.83 18.84
N LEU A 14 0.62 -20.08 17.96
CA LEU A 14 1.28 -19.09 17.08
C LEU A 14 1.54 -17.74 17.75
N LEU A 15 0.58 -17.18 18.44
CA LEU A 15 0.71 -15.88 19.10
C LEU A 15 1.78 -15.84 20.22
N PRO A 16 1.87 -16.83 21.12
CA PRO A 16 2.96 -16.89 22.10
C PRO A 16 4.34 -16.99 21.46
N ARG A 17 4.47 -17.74 20.37
CA ARG A 17 5.77 -17.95 19.69
C ARG A 17 6.24 -16.70 18.92
N VAL A 18 5.30 -15.93 18.38
CA VAL A 18 5.60 -14.62 17.75
C VAL A 18 6.04 -13.61 18.82
N ILE A 19 5.39 -13.59 19.99
CA ILE A 19 5.77 -12.73 21.13
C ILE A 19 7.13 -13.14 21.69
N GLU A 20 7.44 -14.42 21.70
CA GLU A 20 8.75 -14.95 22.16
C GLU A 20 9.86 -14.56 21.18
N LEU A 21 9.64 -14.69 19.87
CA LEU A 21 10.57 -14.22 18.82
C LEU A 21 10.79 -12.70 18.86
N LEU A 22 9.75 -11.93 19.18
CA LEU A 22 9.87 -10.47 19.36
C LEU A 22 10.68 -10.10 20.61
N ARG A 23 10.56 -10.88 21.70
CA ARG A 23 11.36 -10.70 22.92
C ARG A 23 12.82 -11.13 22.75
N GLU A 24 13.07 -12.21 21.99
CA GLU A 24 14.43 -12.65 21.65
C GLU A 24 15.14 -11.64 20.74
N ALA A 25 14.40 -10.93 19.88
CA ALA A 25 14.94 -9.89 19.02
C ALA A 25 15.38 -8.61 19.78
N ASP A 26 14.84 -8.37 20.99
CA ASP A 26 15.18 -7.21 21.83
C ASP A 26 16.33 -7.51 22.83
N ASN A 27 16.89 -8.71 22.83
CA ASN A 27 17.96 -9.08 23.75
C ASN A 27 19.33 -8.58 23.26
N PRO A 28 20.01 -7.69 23.97
CA PRO A 28 21.33 -7.13 23.58
C PRO A 28 22.44 -8.21 23.46
N GLU A 29 22.30 -9.38 24.07
CA GLU A 29 23.26 -10.48 23.90
C GLU A 29 23.23 -11.11 22.48
N PHE A 30 22.14 -10.93 21.75
CA PHE A 30 22.05 -11.40 20.37
C PHE A 30 22.89 -10.54 19.40
N GLU A 31 23.10 -9.27 19.73
CA GLU A 31 23.96 -8.36 18.94
C GLU A 31 25.45 -8.74 19.04
N GLN A 32 25.92 -9.26 20.17
CA GLN A 32 27.33 -9.61 20.34
C GLN A 32 27.74 -10.90 19.60
N LYS A 33 26.83 -11.82 19.37
CA LYS A 33 27.13 -13.05 18.62
C LYS A 33 27.20 -12.89 17.12
N SER A 34 26.54 -11.90 16.55
CA SER A 34 26.59 -11.63 15.10
C SER A 34 27.77 -10.75 14.69
N ALA A 35 28.34 -9.97 15.62
CA ALA A 35 29.49 -9.08 15.39
C ALA A 35 30.87 -9.75 15.56
N GLY A 36 30.90 -11.00 16.06
CA GLY A 36 32.12 -11.70 16.49
C GLY A 36 32.84 -12.55 15.43
N ASN A 37 32.44 -12.55 14.17
CA ASN A 37 33.13 -13.32 13.13
C ASN A 37 33.69 -12.44 12.01
N GLY A 38 34.93 -12.06 12.20
CA GLY A 38 35.85 -11.94 11.07
C GLY A 38 36.22 -10.54 10.63
N TYR A 39 37.35 -10.08 11.04
CA TYR A 39 38.38 -9.61 10.09
C TYR A 39 39.75 -9.75 10.78
N ARG A 40 40.51 -10.73 10.36
CA ARG A 40 41.97 -10.76 10.52
C ARG A 40 42.59 -10.41 9.18
N ASP A 41 43.37 -9.35 9.19
CA ASP A 41 44.21 -8.92 8.08
C ASP A 41 45.24 -10.02 7.71
N SER A 42 45.34 -10.30 6.42
CA SER A 42 46.53 -10.80 5.76
C SER A 42 46.52 -10.43 4.28
N PRO A 43 47.60 -9.92 3.73
CA PRO A 43 47.66 -9.51 2.32
C PRO A 43 48.00 -10.69 1.42
N ALA A 44 47.13 -11.03 0.49
CA ALA A 44 47.44 -11.95 -0.61
C ALA A 44 46.65 -11.59 -1.88
N VAL A 45 47.44 -11.13 -2.86
CA VAL A 45 47.37 -11.40 -4.30
C VAL A 45 46.01 -11.38 -5.01
N PHE A 46 45.84 -10.38 -5.85
CA PHE A 46 44.83 -10.26 -6.90
C PHE A 46 44.86 -11.48 -7.85
N GLN A 47 43.76 -12.23 -7.87
CA GLN A 47 43.25 -12.96 -9.04
C GLN A 47 41.78 -13.32 -8.85
N ASP A 48 41.00 -13.11 -9.94
CA ASP A 48 39.60 -13.50 -10.16
C ASP A 48 38.49 -12.65 -9.52
N GLY A 49 38.19 -11.52 -10.16
CA GLY A 49 37.09 -10.60 -9.86
C GLY A 49 35.66 -11.01 -10.29
N GLN A 50 35.41 -12.25 -10.74
CA GLN A 50 34.06 -12.65 -11.22
C GLN A 50 33.26 -13.58 -10.29
N SER A 51 33.89 -14.33 -9.41
CA SER A 51 33.17 -15.28 -8.55
C SER A 51 32.48 -14.63 -7.32
N GLY A 52 33.00 -13.49 -6.87
CA GLY A 52 32.47 -12.77 -5.69
C GLY A 52 31.13 -12.04 -5.95
N THR A 53 30.98 -11.47 -7.14
CA THR A 53 29.76 -10.74 -7.54
C THR A 53 28.57 -11.67 -7.76
N ASP A 54 28.79 -12.86 -8.29
CA ASP A 54 27.74 -13.86 -8.56
C ASP A 54 27.23 -14.54 -7.28
N SER A 55 28.07 -14.73 -6.28
CA SER A 55 27.68 -15.27 -5.00
C SER A 55 26.86 -14.27 -4.18
N TRP A 56 27.25 -12.99 -4.22
CA TRP A 56 26.54 -11.88 -3.58
C TRP A 56 25.18 -11.64 -4.23
N ARG A 57 25.11 -11.65 -5.56
CA ARG A 57 23.86 -11.52 -6.34
C ARG A 57 22.89 -12.65 -6.02
N ARG A 58 23.34 -13.91 -6.02
CA ARG A 58 22.51 -15.09 -5.66
C ARG A 58 22.02 -15.03 -4.20
N LYS A 59 22.86 -14.55 -3.28
CA LYS A 59 22.47 -14.40 -1.86
C LYS A 59 21.43 -13.29 -1.67
N LYS A 60 21.52 -12.19 -2.44
CA LYS A 60 20.55 -11.09 -2.46
C LYS A 60 19.22 -11.55 -3.07
N GLU A 61 19.22 -12.27 -4.18
CA GLU A 61 18.02 -12.82 -4.84
C GLU A 61 17.30 -13.84 -3.97
N MET A 62 18.05 -14.73 -3.30
CA MET A 62 17.49 -15.75 -2.40
C MET A 62 16.86 -15.11 -1.13
N ASN A 63 17.44 -14.05 -0.60
CA ASN A 63 16.85 -13.29 0.51
C ASN A 63 15.57 -12.57 0.09
N THR A 64 15.55 -11.90 -1.05
CA THR A 64 14.37 -11.21 -1.57
C THR A 64 13.19 -12.17 -1.74
N THR A 65 13.43 -13.37 -2.29
CA THR A 65 12.38 -14.39 -2.46
C THR A 65 11.79 -14.86 -1.12
N LYS A 66 12.64 -15.06 -0.10
CA LYS A 66 12.18 -15.45 1.25
C LYS A 66 11.31 -14.37 1.92
N HIS A 67 11.62 -13.09 1.68
CA HIS A 67 10.86 -11.97 2.26
C HIS A 67 9.53 -11.76 1.55
N ILE A 68 9.48 -11.92 0.23
CA ILE A 68 8.22 -11.94 -0.51
C ILE A 68 7.32 -13.07 0.03
N ALA A 69 7.85 -14.26 0.24
CA ALA A 69 7.10 -15.38 0.81
C ALA A 69 6.61 -15.10 2.24
N LEU A 70 7.42 -14.45 3.09
CA LEU A 70 7.03 -14.07 4.45
C LEU A 70 5.95 -12.99 4.47
N ILE A 71 6.05 -11.99 3.60
CA ILE A 71 5.07 -10.90 3.48
C ILE A 71 3.74 -11.45 2.95
N LEU A 72 3.77 -12.31 1.94
CA LEU A 72 2.57 -12.99 1.43
C LEU A 72 1.95 -13.88 2.52
N PHE A 73 2.75 -14.57 3.32
CA PHE A 73 2.29 -15.40 4.44
C PHE A 73 1.64 -14.56 5.55
N LEU A 74 2.22 -13.40 5.91
CA LEU A 74 1.65 -12.48 6.90
C LEU A 74 0.34 -11.87 6.39
N GLY A 75 0.26 -11.50 5.10
CA GLY A 75 -0.98 -11.04 4.47
C GLY A 75 -2.09 -12.10 4.50
N PHE A 76 -1.74 -13.37 4.26
CA PHE A 76 -2.67 -14.51 4.32
C PHE A 76 -3.17 -14.82 5.75
N ALA A 77 -2.34 -14.59 6.77
CA ALA A 77 -2.69 -14.85 8.16
C ALA A 77 -3.72 -13.87 8.74
N VAL A 78 -3.90 -12.71 8.11
CA VAL A 78 -4.84 -11.65 8.55
C VAL A 78 -6.24 -11.83 7.95
N VAL A 79 -6.42 -12.69 6.93
CA VAL A 79 -7.76 -12.94 6.34
C VAL A 79 -8.66 -13.62 7.39
N PRO A 80 -9.76 -12.98 7.83
CA PRO A 80 -10.69 -13.59 8.79
C PRO A 80 -11.27 -14.88 8.19
N GLY A 81 -11.35 -15.95 8.97
CA GLY A 81 -11.88 -17.24 8.53
C GLY A 81 -13.29 -17.11 7.97
N ALA A 82 -13.40 -17.19 6.66
CA ALA A 82 -14.64 -17.06 5.89
C ALA A 82 -15.45 -18.37 5.95
N ASN A 83 -16.15 -18.60 7.07
CA ASN A 83 -17.07 -19.73 7.24
C ASN A 83 -18.53 -19.30 7.43
N GLN A 84 -18.94 -18.18 6.80
CA GLN A 84 -20.35 -17.86 6.69
C GLN A 84 -20.73 -17.82 5.21
N ALA A 85 -21.63 -18.71 4.81
CA ALA A 85 -22.30 -18.65 3.54
C ALA A 85 -23.23 -17.42 3.53
N TRP A 86 -22.72 -16.31 2.98
CA TRP A 86 -23.50 -15.10 2.73
C TRP A 86 -24.09 -15.21 1.33
N GLY A 87 -25.35 -14.83 1.19
CA GLY A 87 -26.03 -14.85 -0.11
C GLY A 87 -25.32 -14.00 -1.15
N THR A 88 -25.56 -14.28 -2.40
CA THR A 88 -24.85 -13.79 -3.60
C THR A 88 -25.01 -12.29 -3.91
N GLU A 89 -25.60 -11.49 -3.02
CA GLU A 89 -25.95 -10.08 -3.29
C GLU A 89 -25.16 -9.04 -2.51
N ASN A 90 -24.27 -9.44 -1.59
CA ASN A 90 -23.56 -8.52 -0.70
C ASN A 90 -22.04 -8.72 -0.77
N LEU A 91 -21.37 -7.91 -1.56
CA LEU A 91 -19.97 -8.07 -1.88
C LEU A 91 -19.10 -7.07 -1.13
N GLY A 92 -18.33 -7.57 -0.20
CA GLY A 92 -17.28 -6.82 0.48
C GLY A 92 -15.90 -7.28 0.07
N SER A 93 -14.88 -6.52 0.41
CA SER A 93 -13.49 -6.90 0.14
C SER A 93 -12.55 -6.52 1.27
N PHE A 94 -11.49 -7.31 1.39
CA PHE A 94 -10.33 -7.01 2.22
C PHE A 94 -9.10 -6.99 1.34
N THR A 95 -8.29 -5.93 1.44
CA THR A 95 -7.11 -5.74 0.61
C THR A 95 -5.88 -5.41 1.46
N PHE A 96 -4.80 -6.11 1.17
CA PHE A 96 -3.46 -5.83 1.68
C PHE A 96 -2.63 -5.23 0.56
N TYR A 97 -1.99 -4.09 0.83
CA TYR A 97 -1.06 -3.40 -0.06
C TYR A 97 0.32 -3.40 0.56
N PHE A 98 1.30 -3.66 -0.27
CA PHE A 98 2.70 -3.57 0.10
C PHE A 98 3.50 -2.94 -1.04
N GLU A 99 4.07 -1.79 -0.76
CA GLU A 99 4.94 -1.08 -1.68
C GLU A 99 6.34 -0.98 -1.09
N ASN A 100 7.32 -1.24 -1.91
CA ASN A 100 8.70 -1.19 -1.46
C ASN A 100 9.66 -0.93 -2.63
N ASP A 101 10.67 -0.12 -2.39
CA ASP A 101 11.71 0.21 -3.36
C ASP A 101 12.76 -0.90 -3.53
N LEU A 102 12.83 -1.88 -2.64
CA LEU A 102 13.65 -3.09 -2.81
C LEU A 102 13.28 -3.88 -4.06
N PHE A 103 12.05 -3.83 -4.55
CA PHE A 103 11.66 -4.41 -5.83
C PHE A 103 12.34 -3.74 -7.03
N ALA A 104 12.84 -2.51 -6.85
CA ALA A 104 13.67 -1.78 -7.82
C ALA A 104 15.15 -1.84 -7.47
N ALA A 105 15.57 -2.65 -6.49
CA ALA A 105 16.93 -2.76 -5.97
C ALA A 105 17.50 -1.45 -5.41
N THR A 106 16.63 -0.59 -4.87
CA THR A 106 16.97 0.66 -4.17
C THR A 106 16.54 0.59 -2.72
N ASP A 107 16.94 1.57 -1.90
CA ASP A 107 16.51 1.77 -0.51
C ASP A 107 16.62 3.28 -0.23
N ARG A 108 15.70 4.06 -0.82
CA ARG A 108 15.74 5.52 -0.78
C ARG A 108 14.40 6.15 -1.13
N TYR A 109 14.15 7.33 -0.61
CA TYR A 109 12.99 8.18 -0.86
C TYR A 109 11.69 7.61 -0.31
N TYR A 110 10.80 7.06 -1.11
CA TYR A 110 9.65 6.29 -0.64
C TYR A 110 10.06 4.84 -0.46
N THR A 111 10.49 4.52 0.74
CA THR A 111 11.12 3.24 1.05
C THR A 111 10.11 2.12 1.24
N ASN A 112 8.99 2.42 1.93
CA ASN A 112 7.96 1.42 2.22
C ASN A 112 6.58 2.06 2.36
N GLY A 113 5.57 1.36 1.88
CA GLY A 113 4.17 1.59 2.18
C GLY A 113 3.48 0.28 2.48
N THR A 114 2.72 0.26 3.57
CA THR A 114 1.86 -0.87 3.93
C THR A 114 0.48 -0.33 4.25
N LYS A 115 -0.57 -0.89 3.63
CA LYS A 115 -1.96 -0.52 3.90
C LYS A 115 -2.82 -1.76 3.98
N LEU A 116 -3.74 -1.77 4.93
CA LEU A 116 -4.86 -2.70 5.01
C LEU A 116 -6.12 -1.92 4.73
N SER A 117 -6.99 -2.45 3.90
CA SER A 117 -8.28 -1.85 3.59
C SER A 117 -9.38 -2.90 3.66
N TRP A 118 -10.49 -2.51 4.25
CA TRP A 118 -11.74 -3.25 4.26
C TRP A 118 -12.83 -2.39 3.62
N ILE A 119 -13.59 -2.95 2.67
CA ILE A 119 -14.73 -2.30 2.04
C ILE A 119 -15.96 -3.12 2.34
N SER A 120 -17.02 -2.46 2.81
CA SER A 120 -18.29 -3.10 3.16
C SER A 120 -18.95 -3.72 1.91
N PRO A 121 -19.84 -4.71 2.12
CA PRO A 121 -20.87 -5.01 1.12
C PRO A 121 -21.65 -3.76 0.71
N ASP A 122 -22.36 -3.86 -0.42
CA ASP A 122 -23.23 -2.80 -0.92
C ASP A 122 -24.29 -2.42 0.13
N LEU A 123 -24.50 -1.12 0.26
CA LEU A 123 -25.48 -0.53 1.16
C LEU A 123 -26.66 -0.03 0.33
N SER A 124 -27.87 -0.25 0.81
CA SER A 124 -29.10 0.34 0.24
C SER A 124 -29.02 1.88 0.25
N GLY A 125 -28.39 2.42 1.26
CA GLY A 125 -28.07 3.82 1.44
C GLY A 125 -27.22 4.01 2.70
N TYR A 126 -26.49 5.10 2.81
CA TYR A 126 -25.66 5.34 4.00
C TYR A 126 -26.50 5.53 5.26
N ALA A 127 -27.64 6.23 5.17
CA ALA A 127 -28.52 6.48 6.30
C ALA A 127 -29.35 5.26 6.68
N GLU A 128 -29.84 4.53 5.68
CA GLU A 128 -30.74 3.38 5.83
C GLU A 128 -30.00 2.12 6.29
N SER A 129 -28.68 2.09 6.15
CA SER A 129 -27.87 0.91 6.50
C SER A 129 -27.83 0.62 8.01
N GLY A 130 -28.10 1.61 8.85
CA GLY A 130 -27.93 1.52 10.33
C GLY A 130 -26.47 1.28 10.79
N LYS A 131 -25.51 1.30 9.85
CA LYS A 131 -24.09 1.02 10.14
C LYS A 131 -23.30 2.26 10.56
N LEU A 132 -23.87 3.46 10.33
CA LEU A 132 -23.24 4.73 10.66
C LEU A 132 -23.89 5.35 11.90
N PRO A 133 -23.10 6.01 12.77
CA PRO A 133 -23.65 6.73 13.92
C PRO A 133 -24.59 7.85 13.46
N GLU A 134 -25.72 8.03 14.13
CA GLU A 134 -26.75 9.03 13.76
C GLU A 134 -26.19 10.46 13.65
N TRP A 135 -25.24 10.83 14.52
CA TRP A 135 -24.61 12.16 14.50
C TRP A 135 -23.82 12.44 13.21
N SER A 136 -23.36 11.40 12.52
CA SER A 136 -22.58 11.54 11.26
C SER A 136 -23.48 11.76 10.04
N LEU A 137 -24.74 11.34 10.08
CA LEU A 137 -25.66 11.35 8.95
C LEU A 137 -25.88 12.76 8.35
N PRO A 138 -26.06 13.86 9.16
CA PRO A 138 -26.21 15.19 8.59
C PRO A 138 -25.00 15.65 7.78
N LEU A 139 -23.78 15.26 8.17
CA LEU A 139 -22.56 15.57 7.45
C LEU A 139 -22.48 14.74 6.17
N ILE A 140 -22.70 13.44 6.27
CA ILE A 140 -22.64 12.50 5.15
C ILE A 140 -23.65 12.88 4.07
N ARG A 141 -24.86 13.28 4.42
CA ARG A 141 -25.90 13.74 3.48
C ARG A 141 -25.51 15.01 2.70
N ARG A 142 -24.50 15.76 3.13
CA ARG A 142 -23.98 16.93 2.44
C ARG A 142 -22.87 16.63 1.44
N LEU A 143 -22.38 15.38 1.42
CA LEU A 143 -21.38 14.99 0.44
C LEU A 143 -21.98 15.03 -0.99
N PRO A 144 -21.22 15.48 -2.00
CA PRO A 144 -21.78 15.86 -3.30
C PRO A 144 -22.33 14.71 -4.14
N PHE A 145 -21.98 13.44 -3.83
CA PHE A 145 -22.35 12.25 -4.62
C PHE A 145 -23.33 11.31 -3.89
N ILE A 146 -23.69 11.59 -2.67
CA ILE A 146 -24.42 10.64 -1.79
C ILE A 146 -25.87 10.43 -2.22
N ASN A 147 -26.50 11.50 -2.71
CA ASN A 147 -27.95 11.50 -3.00
C ASN A 147 -28.26 11.13 -4.46
N GLU A 148 -27.26 10.78 -5.26
CA GLU A 148 -27.49 10.40 -6.65
C GLU A 148 -28.16 9.02 -6.72
N PRO A 149 -29.32 8.87 -7.41
CA PRO A 149 -29.97 7.58 -7.53
C PRO A 149 -29.18 6.63 -8.46
N GLY A 150 -29.38 5.31 -8.25
CA GLY A 150 -28.78 4.29 -9.13
C GLY A 150 -27.29 4.03 -8.90
N LEU A 151 -26.70 4.51 -7.80
CA LEU A 151 -25.33 4.20 -7.41
C LEU A 151 -25.32 3.15 -6.29
N GLN A 152 -24.45 2.18 -6.41
CA GLN A 152 -24.02 1.31 -5.31
C GLN A 152 -23.20 2.13 -4.30
N ARG A 153 -23.32 1.83 -3.02
CA ARG A 153 -22.66 2.56 -1.94
C ARG A 153 -21.92 1.61 -1.02
N ASN A 154 -20.67 1.96 -0.70
CA ASN A 154 -19.87 1.20 0.23
C ASN A 154 -19.21 2.14 1.25
N ILE A 155 -18.90 1.61 2.43
CA ILE A 155 -18.05 2.25 3.42
C ILE A 155 -16.75 1.46 3.47
N GLY A 156 -15.62 2.16 3.53
CA GLY A 156 -14.31 1.57 3.72
C GLY A 156 -13.68 1.97 5.04
N LEU A 157 -12.87 1.08 5.58
CA LEU A 157 -11.94 1.34 6.66
C LEU A 157 -10.54 1.00 6.18
N SER A 158 -9.59 1.86 6.43
CA SER A 158 -8.20 1.62 6.09
C SER A 158 -7.27 1.94 7.25
N MET A 159 -6.13 1.28 7.28
CA MET A 159 -5.01 1.64 8.14
C MET A 159 -3.71 1.43 7.37
N GLY A 160 -2.76 2.32 7.55
CA GLY A 160 -1.51 2.25 6.81
C GLY A 160 -0.35 2.91 7.52
N GLN A 161 0.84 2.59 7.01
CA GLN A 161 2.09 3.22 7.40
C GLN A 161 2.93 3.44 6.15
N ASN A 162 3.43 4.67 5.99
CA ASN A 162 4.36 5.04 4.93
C ASN A 162 5.69 5.47 5.55
N ILE A 163 6.79 5.09 4.91
CA ILE A 163 8.16 5.36 5.36
C ILE A 163 8.92 6.07 4.23
N TYR A 164 9.54 7.18 4.58
CA TYR A 164 10.36 7.99 3.69
C TYR A 164 11.74 8.18 4.28
N THR A 165 12.78 8.07 3.45
CA THR A 165 14.16 8.20 3.88
C THR A 165 14.96 9.04 2.88
N PRO A 166 16.09 9.64 3.28
CA PRO A 166 17.09 10.15 2.36
C PRO A 166 17.68 9.00 1.51
N ARG A 167 18.48 9.37 0.53
CA ARG A 167 19.17 8.42 -0.36
C ARG A 167 20.18 7.54 0.38
N ASP A 168 20.97 8.11 1.27
CA ASP A 168 21.96 7.39 2.06
C ASP A 168 21.51 7.21 3.50
N ILE A 169 20.90 6.04 3.76
CA ILE A 169 20.40 5.68 5.09
C ILE A 169 21.50 5.33 6.11
N SER A 170 22.77 5.22 5.69
CA SER A 170 23.89 4.92 6.59
C SER A 170 24.33 6.12 7.40
N ARG A 171 24.07 7.33 6.93
CA ARG A 171 24.46 8.57 7.58
C ARG A 171 23.65 8.79 8.84
N LYS A 172 24.35 9.24 9.91
CA LYS A 172 23.72 9.69 11.16
C LYS A 172 23.37 11.16 11.13
N ASP A 173 24.21 11.95 10.43
CA ASP A 173 24.03 13.38 10.34
C ASP A 173 22.91 13.73 9.38
N LEU A 174 22.30 14.90 9.60
CA LEU A 174 21.33 15.47 8.68
C LEU A 174 21.96 15.66 7.30
N VAL A 175 21.23 15.26 6.25
CA VAL A 175 21.60 15.49 4.86
C VAL A 175 20.77 16.65 4.35
N GLU A 176 21.35 17.85 4.32
CA GLU A 176 20.63 19.10 4.08
C GLU A 176 19.96 19.18 2.70
N ASP A 177 20.55 18.55 1.68
CA ASP A 177 20.05 18.55 0.31
C ASP A 177 19.09 17.39 0.00
N GLU A 178 18.78 16.56 1.01
CA GLU A 178 17.94 15.36 0.88
C GLU A 178 16.67 15.49 1.74
N ARG A 179 15.63 14.76 1.34
CA ARG A 179 14.39 14.69 2.14
C ARG A 179 14.66 14.18 3.54
N PRO A 180 13.93 14.66 4.56
CA PRO A 180 14.06 14.13 5.91
C PRO A 180 13.63 12.66 5.99
N TYR A 181 14.11 11.95 7.02
CA TYR A 181 13.42 10.77 7.50
C TYR A 181 12.03 11.15 7.96
N ALA A 182 11.05 10.37 7.56
CA ALA A 182 9.67 10.59 7.98
C ALA A 182 8.88 9.29 7.98
N GLY A 183 8.02 9.15 8.96
CA GLY A 183 7.02 8.12 9.02
C GLY A 183 5.63 8.72 9.15
N TRP A 184 4.64 8.07 8.57
CA TRP A 184 3.23 8.41 8.68
C TRP A 184 2.42 7.15 8.94
N ALA A 185 1.75 7.09 10.09
CA ALA A 185 0.77 6.06 10.41
C ALA A 185 -0.62 6.68 10.46
N TYR A 186 -1.59 6.05 9.81
CA TYR A 186 -2.93 6.61 9.67
C TYR A 186 -4.03 5.55 9.71
N PHE A 187 -5.22 6.02 10.03
CA PHE A 187 -6.49 5.34 9.89
C PHE A 187 -7.40 6.15 8.98
N GLY A 188 -8.08 5.48 8.04
CA GLY A 188 -8.96 6.10 7.05
C GLY A 188 -10.39 5.58 7.14
N ILE A 189 -11.36 6.47 6.89
CA ILE A 189 -12.76 6.14 6.68
C ILE A 189 -13.13 6.61 5.28
N GLY A 190 -13.55 5.67 4.43
CA GLY A 190 -13.88 5.89 3.03
C GLY A 190 -15.37 5.79 2.76
N PHE A 191 -15.87 6.59 1.84
CA PHE A 191 -17.21 6.58 1.28
C PHE A 191 -17.10 6.43 -0.23
N TYR A 192 -17.75 5.41 -0.77
CA TYR A 192 -17.68 5.05 -2.18
C TYR A 192 -19.08 5.02 -2.78
N SER A 193 -19.27 5.66 -3.92
CA SER A 193 -20.51 5.62 -4.70
C SER A 193 -20.17 5.30 -6.14
N LYS A 194 -20.75 4.24 -6.71
CA LYS A 194 -20.30 3.70 -8.00
C LYS A 194 -21.44 3.11 -8.83
N ASN A 195 -21.20 3.03 -10.13
CA ASN A 195 -21.95 2.25 -11.11
C ASN A 195 -20.98 1.70 -12.18
N ALA A 196 -21.47 1.12 -13.27
CA ALA A 196 -20.61 0.59 -14.31
C ALA A 196 -19.68 1.61 -14.99
N HIS A 197 -19.98 2.90 -14.92
CA HIS A 197 -19.28 3.98 -15.66
C HIS A 197 -18.48 4.93 -14.76
N ARG A 198 -18.86 5.05 -13.49
CA ARG A 198 -18.29 6.05 -12.57
C ARG A 198 -18.13 5.50 -11.18
N LEU A 199 -17.03 5.89 -10.54
CA LEU A 199 -16.77 5.75 -9.11
C LEU A 199 -16.44 7.12 -8.52
N ASP A 200 -17.13 7.49 -7.45
CA ASP A 200 -16.76 8.57 -6.54
C ASP A 200 -16.22 7.98 -5.26
N SER A 201 -15.06 8.41 -4.83
CA SER A 201 -14.44 8.02 -3.58
C SER A 201 -14.08 9.24 -2.74
N MET A 202 -14.40 9.20 -1.46
CA MET A 202 -13.98 10.19 -0.48
C MET A 202 -13.41 9.46 0.72
N GLU A 203 -12.21 9.80 1.14
CA GLU A 203 -11.55 9.22 2.31
C GLU A 203 -11.13 10.33 3.28
N ILE A 204 -11.43 10.14 4.56
CA ILE A 204 -10.94 10.99 5.65
C ILE A 204 -9.87 10.19 6.38
N GLN A 205 -8.66 10.70 6.42
CA GLN A 205 -7.49 10.06 7.01
C GLN A 205 -7.07 10.84 8.26
N LEU A 206 -6.99 10.13 9.38
CA LEU A 206 -6.49 10.63 10.66
C LEU A 206 -5.23 9.87 11.04
N GLY A 207 -4.18 10.55 11.47
CA GLY A 207 -2.93 9.88 11.75
C GLY A 207 -1.90 10.72 12.49
N MET A 208 -0.69 10.20 12.51
CA MET A 208 0.49 10.83 13.09
C MET A 208 1.67 10.73 12.14
N VAL A 209 2.38 11.81 11.93
CA VAL A 209 3.74 11.78 11.37
C VAL A 209 4.78 11.87 12.46
N GLY A 210 6.04 11.52 12.12
CA GLY A 210 7.19 11.57 13.01
C GLY A 210 7.34 10.32 13.88
N PRO A 211 8.09 10.39 15.00
CA PRO A 211 8.40 9.24 15.88
C PRO A 211 7.19 8.40 16.30
N ALA A 212 6.05 9.02 16.55
CA ALA A 212 4.82 8.34 16.97
C ALA A 212 4.17 7.50 15.84
N SER A 213 4.66 7.58 14.60
CA SER A 213 4.27 6.69 13.52
C SER A 213 4.90 5.30 13.61
N PHE A 214 5.89 5.08 14.47
CA PHE A 214 6.68 3.85 14.63
C PHE A 214 7.43 3.41 13.36
N ALA A 215 7.64 4.30 12.40
CA ALA A 215 8.29 3.98 11.14
C ALA A 215 9.76 3.57 11.31
N GLU A 216 10.48 4.22 12.23
CA GLU A 216 11.84 3.85 12.60
C GLU A 216 11.93 2.39 13.07
N GLN A 217 11.04 2.01 14.01
CA GLN A 217 11.02 0.66 14.58
C GLN A 217 10.69 -0.37 13.49
N THR A 218 9.71 -0.07 12.64
CA THR A 218 9.32 -0.91 11.51
C THR A 218 10.48 -1.11 10.54
N GLN A 219 11.15 -0.03 10.10
CA GLN A 219 12.26 -0.13 9.15
C GLN A 219 13.45 -0.89 9.78
N LYS A 220 13.84 -0.53 11.00
CA LYS A 220 14.94 -1.23 11.71
C LYS A 220 14.65 -2.72 11.90
N PHE A 221 13.40 -3.09 12.18
CA PHE A 221 12.97 -4.49 12.31
C PHE A 221 13.08 -5.24 10.97
N VAL A 222 12.55 -4.67 9.88
CA VAL A 222 12.60 -5.27 8.54
C VAL A 222 14.05 -5.43 8.06
N HIS A 223 14.89 -4.39 8.26
CA HIS A 223 16.30 -4.42 7.87
C HIS A 223 17.09 -5.48 8.65
N ARG A 224 16.81 -5.66 9.95
CA ARG A 224 17.43 -6.72 10.77
C ARG A 224 17.05 -8.12 10.26
N LEU A 225 15.76 -8.35 9.98
CA LEU A 225 15.30 -9.62 9.43
C LEU A 225 15.90 -9.92 8.04
N GLY A 226 16.02 -8.89 7.21
CA GLY A 226 16.54 -9.00 5.85
C GLY A 226 18.05 -9.03 5.73
N GLY A 227 18.77 -8.71 6.81
CA GLY A 227 20.21 -8.49 6.75
C GLY A 227 20.60 -7.29 5.89
N TYR A 228 19.71 -6.30 5.79
CA TYR A 228 19.95 -5.06 5.03
C TYR A 228 20.75 -4.05 5.87
N GLN A 229 21.26 -3.02 5.17
CA GLN A 229 21.98 -1.92 5.80
C GLN A 229 21.11 -1.23 6.87
N ARG A 230 21.68 -0.98 8.06
CA ARG A 230 20.95 -0.33 9.16
C ARG A 230 20.69 1.14 8.83
N PRO A 231 19.45 1.64 8.97
CA PRO A 231 19.14 3.05 8.87
C PRO A 231 19.58 3.79 10.14
N ASN A 232 20.49 4.76 10.00
CA ASN A 232 21.13 5.40 11.14
C ASN A 232 20.68 6.85 11.40
N GLY A 233 19.97 7.49 10.44
CA GLY A 233 19.66 8.93 10.50
C GLY A 233 18.30 9.27 11.09
N TRP A 234 17.59 8.34 11.73
CA TRP A 234 16.24 8.55 12.28
C TRP A 234 16.16 9.63 13.37
N ASP A 235 17.28 9.98 14.01
CA ASP A 235 17.34 11.09 14.98
C ASP A 235 17.02 12.45 14.32
N ASN A 236 17.17 12.55 12.98
CA ASN A 236 16.87 13.73 12.18
C ASN A 236 15.48 13.67 11.50
N GLN A 237 14.59 12.79 11.94
CA GLN A 237 13.25 12.70 11.37
C GLN A 237 12.39 13.92 11.70
N ILE A 238 11.35 14.16 10.87
CA ILE A 238 10.34 15.17 11.18
C ILE A 238 9.67 14.90 12.53
N LYS A 239 9.19 15.96 13.18
CA LYS A 239 8.62 15.89 14.53
C LYS A 239 7.22 15.29 14.52
N ASN A 240 6.78 14.83 15.70
CA ASN A 240 5.40 14.38 15.87
C ASN A 240 4.41 15.49 15.54
N GLU A 241 3.46 15.15 14.66
CA GLU A 241 2.38 16.04 14.29
C GLU A 241 1.11 15.22 14.01
N PRO A 242 -0.04 15.55 14.66
CA PRO A 242 -1.31 14.94 14.32
C PRO A 242 -1.74 15.38 12.93
N CYS A 243 -2.29 14.43 12.16
CA CYS A 243 -2.59 14.62 10.76
C CYS A 243 -4.08 14.40 10.47
N LEU A 244 -4.60 15.25 9.58
CA LEU A 244 -5.92 15.12 9.00
C LEU A 244 -5.82 15.43 7.51
N ASP A 245 -6.18 14.47 6.67
CA ASP A 245 -6.35 14.67 5.24
C ASP A 245 -7.76 14.26 4.81
N VAL A 246 -8.34 15.04 3.92
CA VAL A 246 -9.58 14.71 3.20
C VAL A 246 -9.22 14.53 1.74
N VAL A 247 -9.52 13.37 1.22
CA VAL A 247 -9.22 13.00 -0.16
C VAL A 247 -10.50 12.77 -0.91
N TYR A 248 -10.60 13.27 -2.13
CA TYR A 248 -11.70 13.02 -3.05
C TYR A 248 -11.17 12.70 -4.43
N GLU A 249 -11.66 11.62 -5.05
CA GLU A 249 -11.35 11.26 -6.42
C GLU A 249 -12.60 10.73 -7.13
N ARG A 250 -12.77 11.16 -8.38
CA ARG A 250 -13.76 10.61 -9.30
C ARG A 250 -13.06 9.90 -10.44
N ARG A 251 -13.52 8.69 -10.72
CA ARG A 251 -13.05 7.84 -11.83
C ARG A 251 -14.16 7.63 -12.85
N TRP A 252 -13.78 7.58 -14.14
CA TRP A 252 -14.68 7.29 -15.24
C TRP A 252 -14.10 6.19 -16.11
N ARG A 253 -14.91 5.16 -16.39
CA ARG A 253 -14.59 4.22 -17.45
C ARG A 253 -15.03 4.83 -18.77
N ILE A 254 -14.04 5.36 -19.53
CA ILE A 254 -14.28 6.07 -20.80
C ILE A 254 -14.35 5.14 -22.01
N LEU A 255 -13.80 3.92 -21.90
CA LEU A 255 -13.82 2.92 -22.96
C LEU A 255 -13.84 1.53 -22.35
N ARG A 256 -14.65 0.64 -22.95
CA ARG A 256 -14.60 -0.80 -22.71
C ARG A 256 -14.98 -1.52 -24.00
N VAL A 257 -14.11 -2.46 -24.40
CA VAL A 257 -14.27 -3.29 -25.59
C VAL A 257 -13.99 -4.73 -25.20
N GLY A 258 -14.75 -5.67 -25.75
CA GLY A 258 -14.63 -7.10 -25.46
C GLY A 258 -15.87 -7.67 -24.78
N ALA A 259 -15.94 -8.99 -24.73
CA ALA A 259 -17.04 -9.74 -24.13
C ALA A 259 -16.68 -10.21 -22.72
N VAL A 260 -17.68 -10.43 -21.89
CA VAL A 260 -17.54 -11.16 -20.61
C VAL A 260 -17.03 -12.58 -20.91
N GLY A 261 -16.01 -13.03 -20.19
CA GLY A 261 -15.37 -14.33 -20.42
C GLY A 261 -14.46 -14.38 -21.65
N GLY A 262 -14.13 -13.23 -22.25
CA GLY A 262 -13.28 -13.11 -23.43
C GLY A 262 -12.12 -12.12 -23.25
N PHE A 263 -11.40 -11.93 -24.33
CA PHE A 263 -10.34 -10.94 -24.39
C PHE A 263 -10.95 -9.53 -24.49
N GLY A 264 -10.44 -8.58 -23.74
CA GLY A 264 -10.98 -7.24 -23.68
C GLY A 264 -9.93 -6.16 -23.41
N PHE A 265 -10.38 -4.93 -23.57
CA PHE A 265 -9.63 -3.72 -23.27
C PHE A 265 -10.55 -2.71 -22.58
N ASP A 266 -10.04 -2.00 -21.57
CA ASP A 266 -10.73 -0.83 -21.04
C ASP A 266 -9.75 0.31 -20.70
N ALA A 267 -10.31 1.51 -20.58
CA ALA A 267 -9.60 2.70 -20.18
C ALA A 267 -10.40 3.46 -19.14
N ILE A 268 -9.72 3.85 -18.06
CA ILE A 268 -10.29 4.51 -16.89
C ILE A 268 -9.51 5.78 -16.64
N THR A 269 -10.18 6.93 -16.65
CA THR A 269 -9.58 8.22 -16.25
C THR A 269 -9.97 8.58 -14.84
N HIS A 270 -9.18 9.41 -14.19
CA HIS A 270 -9.50 9.98 -12.87
C HIS A 270 -9.12 11.44 -12.74
N LEU A 271 -9.82 12.12 -11.84
CA LEU A 271 -9.56 13.48 -11.39
C LEU A 271 -9.88 13.57 -9.91
N GLY A 272 -8.97 14.14 -9.13
CA GLY A 272 -9.15 14.23 -7.69
C GLY A 272 -8.19 15.17 -7.01
N GLY A 273 -8.06 15.01 -5.70
CA GLY A 273 -7.12 15.75 -4.89
C GLY A 273 -7.22 15.40 -3.41
N ALA A 274 -6.27 15.91 -2.67
CA ALA A 274 -6.20 15.83 -1.22
C ALA A 274 -6.11 17.24 -0.63
N LEU A 275 -6.70 17.41 0.54
CA LEU A 275 -6.64 18.64 1.33
C LEU A 275 -6.38 18.28 2.80
N GLY A 276 -5.22 18.67 3.28
CA GLY A 276 -4.83 18.42 4.66
C GLY A 276 -3.43 18.91 4.99
N ASN A 277 -2.94 18.55 6.17
CA ASN A 277 -1.59 18.91 6.56
C ASN A 277 -0.53 17.89 6.14
N VAL A 278 -0.91 16.67 5.72
CA VAL A 278 0.02 15.73 5.08
C VAL A 278 0.16 16.05 3.60
N TYR A 279 -0.96 16.04 2.86
CA TYR A 279 -1.00 16.38 1.45
C TYR A 279 -2.02 17.46 1.15
N THR A 280 -1.64 18.43 0.34
CA THR A 280 -2.56 19.29 -0.39
C THR A 280 -2.15 19.27 -1.85
N CYS A 281 -2.95 18.60 -2.69
CA CYS A 281 -2.64 18.40 -4.11
C CYS A 281 -3.92 18.21 -4.93
N ALA A 282 -3.80 18.43 -6.24
CA ALA A 282 -4.76 17.97 -7.23
C ALA A 282 -4.08 16.89 -8.10
N ASN A 283 -4.83 15.88 -8.53
CA ASN A 283 -4.32 14.81 -9.39
C ASN A 283 -5.26 14.49 -10.54
N ALA A 284 -4.69 14.04 -11.64
CA ALA A 284 -5.41 13.52 -12.78
C ALA A 284 -4.60 12.44 -13.48
N GLY A 285 -5.27 11.44 -14.04
CA GLY A 285 -4.57 10.37 -14.72
C GLY A 285 -5.48 9.46 -15.54
N ILE A 286 -4.84 8.44 -16.09
CA ILE A 286 -5.46 7.40 -16.91
C ILE A 286 -4.82 6.05 -16.64
N GLU A 287 -5.62 5.00 -16.62
CA GLU A 287 -5.19 3.59 -16.64
C GLU A 287 -5.82 2.90 -17.84
N ALA A 288 -5.03 2.14 -18.57
CA ALA A 288 -5.46 1.25 -19.64
C ALA A 288 -5.18 -0.20 -19.24
N ARG A 289 -6.16 -1.10 -19.51
CA ARG A 289 -6.04 -2.53 -19.21
C ARG A 289 -6.34 -3.36 -20.42
N LEU A 290 -5.57 -4.43 -20.60
CA LEU A 290 -5.73 -5.39 -21.70
C LEU A 290 -5.61 -6.81 -21.14
N GLY A 291 -6.57 -7.68 -21.43
CA GLY A 291 -6.50 -9.05 -20.91
C GLY A 291 -7.75 -9.88 -21.10
N TRP A 292 -7.75 -11.01 -20.42
CA TRP A 292 -8.85 -11.96 -20.41
C TRP A 292 -9.78 -11.68 -19.23
N ASN A 293 -11.10 -11.57 -19.52
CA ASN A 293 -12.15 -11.40 -18.51
C ASN A 293 -11.90 -10.23 -17.54
N ILE A 294 -11.58 -9.04 -18.09
CA ILE A 294 -11.26 -7.84 -17.28
C ILE A 294 -12.42 -7.51 -16.35
N PRO A 295 -12.16 -7.31 -15.03
CA PRO A 295 -13.21 -7.03 -14.06
C PRO A 295 -13.89 -5.68 -14.28
N MET A 296 -15.12 -5.54 -13.76
CA MET A 296 -15.91 -4.31 -13.81
C MET A 296 -15.57 -3.33 -12.67
N ASP A 297 -14.41 -3.44 -12.08
CA ASP A 297 -13.88 -2.47 -11.11
C ASP A 297 -13.32 -1.21 -11.78
N PHE A 298 -12.74 -0.30 -10.98
CA PHE A 298 -12.18 0.97 -11.45
C PHE A 298 -10.65 1.01 -11.39
N GLY A 299 -10.01 -0.06 -11.84
CA GLY A 299 -8.57 -0.11 -12.03
C GLY A 299 -7.79 -0.68 -10.87
N THR A 300 -6.47 -0.65 -11.02
CA THR A 300 -5.53 -1.17 -10.04
C THR A 300 -5.25 -0.12 -8.99
N SER A 301 -5.26 -0.52 -7.71
CA SER A 301 -4.98 0.39 -6.61
C SER A 301 -3.52 0.32 -6.21
N LEU A 302 -2.91 1.49 -6.06
CA LEU A 302 -1.62 1.74 -5.43
C LEU A 302 -1.85 2.44 -4.09
N ILE A 303 -0.86 2.45 -3.19
CA ILE A 303 -0.93 3.27 -1.98
C ILE A 303 -0.78 4.74 -2.38
N ARG A 304 -1.89 5.39 -2.58
CA ARG A 304 -2.02 6.83 -2.83
C ARG A 304 -3.31 7.30 -2.19
N PRO A 305 -3.44 8.60 -1.92
CA PRO A 305 -4.72 9.14 -1.50
C PRO A 305 -5.81 8.71 -2.49
N ALA A 306 -6.94 8.22 -1.99
CA ALA A 306 -8.09 7.73 -2.74
C ALA A 306 -7.87 6.45 -3.61
N GLY A 307 -6.85 5.65 -3.33
CA GLY A 307 -6.49 4.48 -4.14
C GLY A 307 -7.38 3.24 -4.02
N ASP A 308 -8.33 3.17 -3.10
CA ASP A 308 -9.12 1.96 -2.82
C ASP A 308 -10.34 1.84 -3.74
N ALA A 309 -10.15 1.33 -4.95
CA ALA A 309 -11.22 1.17 -5.93
C ALA A 309 -11.55 -0.29 -6.28
N ASN A 310 -11.13 -1.26 -5.47
CA ASN A 310 -11.20 -2.68 -5.81
C ASN A 310 -12.52 -3.38 -5.42
N ALA A 311 -13.52 -2.66 -4.91
CA ALA A 311 -14.81 -3.28 -4.66
C ALA A 311 -15.51 -3.61 -6.00
N PRO A 312 -16.02 -4.84 -6.18
CA PRO A 312 -16.79 -5.23 -7.37
C PRO A 312 -17.96 -4.29 -7.61
N VAL A 313 -18.33 -4.08 -8.89
CA VAL A 313 -19.46 -3.21 -9.24
C VAL A 313 -20.79 -3.96 -9.17
N ASP A 314 -20.81 -5.26 -9.52
CA ASP A 314 -22.02 -6.09 -9.49
C ASP A 314 -21.71 -7.58 -9.25
N ALA A 315 -22.75 -8.40 -9.08
CA ALA A 315 -22.63 -9.83 -8.85
C ALA A 315 -22.07 -10.61 -10.06
N GLN A 316 -21.95 -9.98 -11.22
CA GLN A 316 -21.40 -10.58 -12.45
C GLN A 316 -19.92 -10.26 -12.62
N ASP A 317 -19.36 -9.42 -11.75
CA ASP A 317 -17.93 -9.15 -11.72
C ASP A 317 -17.15 -10.46 -11.50
N PRO A 318 -16.07 -10.73 -12.27
CA PRO A 318 -15.24 -11.92 -12.09
C PRO A 318 -14.72 -12.13 -10.67
N ASP A 319 -14.54 -11.07 -9.89
CA ASP A 319 -14.17 -11.15 -8.48
C ASP A 319 -15.21 -11.91 -7.63
N VAL A 320 -16.41 -12.10 -8.15
CA VAL A 320 -17.58 -12.58 -7.42
C VAL A 320 -18.23 -13.78 -8.04
N SER A 321 -18.34 -13.82 -9.37
CA SER A 321 -19.05 -14.87 -10.06
C SER A 321 -18.25 -16.18 -10.05
N GLY A 322 -18.63 -17.11 -9.19
CA GLY A 322 -17.99 -18.43 -9.10
C GLY A 322 -17.97 -19.27 -10.41
N ASN A 323 -18.58 -18.78 -11.48
CA ASN A 323 -18.62 -19.44 -12.78
C ASN A 323 -17.53 -19.00 -13.76
N HIS A 324 -16.80 -17.91 -13.48
CA HIS A 324 -15.74 -17.38 -14.35
C HIS A 324 -14.43 -17.14 -13.59
N GLY A 325 -14.09 -18.02 -12.72
CA GLY A 325 -13.06 -17.96 -11.67
C GLY A 325 -11.64 -17.53 -12.06
N PHE A 326 -11.42 -17.04 -13.29
CA PHE A 326 -10.10 -16.58 -13.74
C PHE A 326 -10.18 -15.30 -14.55
N CYS A 327 -9.36 -14.32 -14.17
CA CYS A 327 -9.07 -13.10 -14.90
C CYS A 327 -7.56 -12.90 -14.97
N LEU A 328 -7.06 -12.40 -16.08
CA LEU A 328 -5.67 -12.02 -16.23
C LEU A 328 -5.61 -10.78 -17.11
N ASN A 329 -5.02 -9.69 -16.58
CA ASN A 329 -4.83 -8.49 -17.37
C ASN A 329 -3.47 -7.84 -17.11
N LEU A 330 -2.96 -7.20 -18.14
CA LEU A 330 -1.87 -6.24 -18.06
C LEU A 330 -2.48 -4.84 -17.95
N PHE A 331 -1.84 -3.98 -17.20
CA PHE A 331 -2.25 -2.58 -17.08
C PHE A 331 -1.07 -1.64 -17.18
N ALA A 332 -1.36 -0.44 -17.64
CA ALA A 332 -0.43 0.68 -17.61
C ALA A 332 -1.19 1.94 -17.20
N SER A 333 -0.60 2.75 -16.33
CA SER A 333 -1.21 3.98 -15.87
C SER A 333 -0.21 5.14 -15.79
N VAL A 334 -0.74 6.34 -15.95
CA VAL A 334 -0.05 7.60 -15.70
C VAL A 334 -0.93 8.43 -14.76
N ASP A 335 -0.34 8.90 -13.67
CA ASP A 335 -0.94 9.84 -12.71
C ASP A 335 -0.06 11.08 -12.60
N GLY A 336 -0.62 12.26 -12.78
CA GLY A 336 0.04 13.54 -12.59
C GLY A 336 -0.54 14.28 -11.40
N ARG A 337 0.33 14.86 -10.57
CA ARG A 337 -0.05 15.63 -9.37
C ARG A 337 0.50 17.03 -9.40
N ALA A 338 -0.36 18.00 -9.10
CA ALA A 338 0.02 19.37 -8.77
C ALA A 338 0.05 19.50 -7.24
N VAL A 339 1.25 19.58 -6.64
CA VAL A 339 1.50 19.46 -5.20
C VAL A 339 1.70 20.85 -4.60
N LEU A 340 0.79 21.28 -3.76
CA LEU A 340 0.92 22.53 -2.98
C LEU A 340 1.59 22.27 -1.63
N ARG A 341 1.29 21.14 -1.00
CA ARG A 341 1.92 20.70 0.25
C ARG A 341 2.21 19.22 0.22
N ASP A 342 3.39 18.87 0.72
CA ASP A 342 3.83 17.52 1.05
C ASP A 342 4.68 17.60 2.32
N ILE A 343 4.15 17.14 3.45
CA ILE A 343 4.83 17.23 4.75
C ILE A 343 6.20 16.51 4.77
N PHE A 344 6.37 15.50 3.91
CA PHE A 344 7.60 14.71 3.81
C PHE A 344 8.72 15.43 3.04
N LEU A 345 8.41 16.59 2.45
CA LEU A 345 9.33 17.48 1.74
C LEU A 345 9.35 18.87 2.40
N ASP A 346 8.18 19.41 2.74
CA ASP A 346 8.01 20.74 3.31
C ASP A 346 8.30 20.80 4.83
N GLY A 347 8.45 19.61 5.48
CA GLY A 347 8.57 19.53 6.93
C GLY A 347 7.26 19.77 7.68
N ASN A 348 7.31 19.82 8.99
CA ASN A 348 6.16 19.98 9.87
C ASN A 348 5.39 21.28 9.63
N THR A 349 4.06 21.25 9.84
CA THR A 349 3.17 22.41 9.73
C THR A 349 3.26 23.29 10.96
N PHE A 350 3.31 22.67 12.15
CA PHE A 350 3.18 23.36 13.44
C PHE A 350 4.50 23.40 14.23
N ALA A 351 5.61 22.90 13.67
CA ALA A 351 6.92 22.90 14.26
C ALA A 351 8.02 23.07 13.22
N HIS A 352 9.18 23.58 13.60
CA HIS A 352 10.33 23.60 12.69
C HIS A 352 10.94 22.20 12.59
N SER A 353 11.08 21.70 11.37
CA SER A 353 11.82 20.50 11.03
C SER A 353 12.55 20.70 9.71
N HIS A 354 13.39 19.74 9.33
CA HIS A 354 14.08 19.77 8.05
C HIS A 354 13.09 19.74 6.88
N SER A 355 13.41 20.43 5.80
CA SER A 355 12.63 20.53 4.57
C SER A 355 13.55 20.70 3.37
N VAL A 356 13.02 20.37 2.18
CA VAL A 356 13.69 20.56 0.90
C VAL A 356 12.78 21.29 -0.08
N ASP A 357 13.36 21.92 -1.09
CA ASP A 357 12.63 22.58 -2.17
C ASP A 357 11.88 21.57 -3.04
N LYS A 358 10.58 21.35 -2.77
CA LYS A 358 9.77 20.41 -3.56
C LYS A 358 9.53 20.87 -4.99
N LYS A 359 9.23 19.94 -5.87
CA LYS A 359 8.67 20.19 -7.19
C LYS A 359 7.14 20.23 -7.10
N TYR A 360 6.54 21.20 -7.77
CA TYR A 360 5.09 21.39 -7.76
C TYR A 360 4.35 20.41 -8.68
N PHE A 361 5.06 19.75 -9.61
CA PHE A 361 4.48 18.76 -10.52
C PHE A 361 5.28 17.48 -10.43
N VAL A 362 4.57 16.40 -10.10
CA VAL A 362 5.12 15.06 -9.95
C VAL A 362 4.22 14.10 -10.73
N SER A 363 4.83 13.12 -11.39
CA SER A 363 4.07 12.10 -12.12
C SER A 363 4.53 10.70 -11.73
N ASP A 364 3.57 9.78 -11.62
CA ASP A 364 3.81 8.36 -11.47
C ASP A 364 3.42 7.64 -12.77
N ILE A 365 4.29 6.76 -13.26
CA ILE A 365 4.01 5.83 -14.34
C ILE A 365 4.05 4.43 -13.75
N ALA A 366 2.97 3.68 -13.90
CA ALA A 366 2.91 2.31 -13.42
C ALA A 366 2.62 1.34 -14.58
N ILE A 367 3.29 0.18 -14.55
CA ILE A 367 3.03 -0.94 -15.45
C ILE A 367 2.96 -2.19 -14.61
N GLY A 368 1.97 -3.05 -14.86
CA GLY A 368 1.78 -4.22 -14.04
C GLY A 368 0.90 -5.30 -14.64
N ILE A 369 0.69 -6.32 -13.82
CA ILE A 369 -0.15 -7.47 -14.12
C ILE A 369 -1.09 -7.71 -12.94
N SER A 370 -2.33 -8.05 -13.24
CA SER A 370 -3.34 -8.43 -12.24
C SER A 370 -3.97 -9.75 -12.62
N MET A 371 -4.08 -10.64 -11.65
CA MET A 371 -4.69 -11.95 -11.80
C MET A 371 -5.74 -12.14 -10.71
N ILE A 372 -6.90 -12.65 -11.12
CA ILE A 372 -7.97 -13.06 -10.20
C ILE A 372 -8.17 -14.55 -10.36
N ILE A 373 -8.20 -15.25 -9.24
CA ILE A 373 -8.55 -16.67 -9.15
C ILE A 373 -9.63 -16.81 -8.08
N HIS A 374 -10.84 -17.13 -8.51
CA HIS A 374 -12.02 -17.19 -7.64
C HIS A 374 -12.26 -15.84 -6.95
N ARG A 375 -12.03 -15.78 -5.65
CA ARG A 375 -12.22 -14.61 -4.78
C ARG A 375 -10.92 -13.90 -4.41
N PHE A 376 -9.79 -14.38 -4.92
CA PHE A 376 -8.48 -13.79 -4.63
C PHE A 376 -7.97 -13.03 -5.85
N ARG A 377 -7.56 -11.80 -5.62
CA ARG A 377 -6.85 -10.99 -6.60
C ARG A 377 -5.41 -10.80 -6.12
N LEU A 378 -4.48 -11.01 -7.02
CA LEU A 378 -3.07 -10.67 -6.86
C LEU A 378 -2.67 -9.72 -7.97
N SER A 379 -2.12 -8.56 -7.62
CA SER A 379 -1.59 -7.62 -8.59
C SER A 379 -0.15 -7.27 -8.25
N PHE A 380 0.65 -7.08 -9.26
CA PHE A 380 2.01 -6.57 -9.17
C PHE A 380 2.19 -5.42 -10.13
N ALA A 381 2.78 -4.31 -9.66
CA ALA A 381 3.13 -3.16 -10.48
C ALA A 381 4.57 -2.71 -10.22
N ARG A 382 5.24 -2.24 -11.26
CA ARG A 382 6.41 -1.38 -11.14
C ARG A 382 5.97 0.06 -11.35
N VAL A 383 6.33 0.93 -10.43
CA VAL A 383 6.03 2.36 -10.46
C VAL A 383 7.33 3.13 -10.64
N ILE A 384 7.30 4.11 -11.53
CA ILE A 384 8.37 5.09 -11.74
C ILE A 384 7.78 6.45 -11.41
N ARG A 385 8.34 7.12 -10.42
CA ARG A 385 7.95 8.47 -9.96
C ARG A 385 9.01 9.46 -10.39
N THR A 386 8.58 10.54 -11.04
CA THR A 386 9.49 11.65 -11.37
C THR A 386 10.03 12.31 -10.10
N LYS A 387 11.12 13.04 -10.23
CA LYS A 387 11.75 13.74 -9.09
C LYS A 387 10.76 14.61 -8.33
N GLU A 388 10.74 14.44 -7.01
CA GLU A 388 9.81 15.12 -6.10
C GLU A 388 10.38 16.43 -5.54
N PHE A 389 11.71 16.59 -5.50
CA PHE A 389 12.38 17.80 -4.98
C PHE A 389 13.59 18.21 -5.83
N LYS A 390 14.09 19.43 -5.64
CA LYS A 390 15.20 19.99 -6.40
C LYS A 390 16.49 19.31 -5.98
N GLY A 391 17.18 18.83 -5.71
CA GLY A 391 18.38 18.10 -5.28
C GLY A 391 18.29 16.61 -5.56
N GLN A 392 17.12 16.06 -5.81
CA GLN A 392 16.96 14.65 -6.10
C GLN A 392 17.69 14.28 -7.40
N GLU A 393 18.63 13.32 -7.32
CA GLU A 393 19.49 12.99 -8.46
C GLU A 393 18.77 12.20 -9.55
N ASP A 394 17.94 11.22 -9.17
CA ASP A 394 17.25 10.31 -10.09
C ASP A 394 15.76 10.25 -9.82
N ASP A 395 15.00 9.82 -10.81
CA ASP A 395 13.61 9.38 -10.61
C ASP A 395 13.57 8.20 -9.64
N GLN A 396 12.47 8.08 -8.92
CA GLN A 396 12.28 6.97 -8.00
C GLN A 396 11.59 5.81 -8.68
N SER A 397 11.98 4.57 -8.36
CA SER A 397 11.29 3.37 -8.80
C SER A 397 11.01 2.48 -7.59
N PHE A 398 9.79 1.95 -7.51
CA PHE A 398 9.40 0.99 -6.49
C PHE A 398 8.42 -0.05 -7.07
N GLY A 399 8.24 -1.15 -6.37
CA GLY A 399 7.22 -2.14 -6.72
C GLY A 399 6.06 -2.11 -5.77
N SER A 400 4.88 -2.45 -6.26
CA SER A 400 3.65 -2.58 -5.50
C SER A 400 3.08 -3.99 -5.65
N ILE A 401 2.75 -4.63 -4.54
CA ILE A 401 2.02 -5.89 -4.48
C ILE A 401 0.69 -5.61 -3.79
N THR A 402 -0.40 -6.06 -4.40
CA THR A 402 -1.73 -5.97 -3.83
C THR A 402 -2.35 -7.37 -3.78
N LEU A 403 -2.84 -7.77 -2.61
CA LEU A 403 -3.57 -9.00 -2.40
C LEU A 403 -4.96 -8.68 -1.86
N SER A 404 -6.00 -9.02 -2.61
CA SER A 404 -7.40 -8.81 -2.20
C SER A 404 -8.16 -10.12 -2.08
N TYR A 405 -9.12 -10.14 -1.18
CA TYR A 405 -10.11 -11.20 -1.01
C TYR A 405 -11.50 -10.57 -1.00
N SER A 406 -12.38 -11.04 -1.89
CA SER A 406 -13.78 -10.62 -1.97
C SER A 406 -14.70 -11.75 -1.50
N TRP A 407 -15.83 -11.44 -0.79
CA TRP A 407 -16.75 -12.45 -0.26
C TRP A 407 -18.21 -12.18 -0.57
#